data_cea3afa8544078de1a833707cf8a8b65
#
_entry.id   cea3afa8544078de1a833707cf8a8b65
#
_cell.length_a   1.000
_cell.length_b   1.000
_cell.length_c   1.000
_cell.angle_alpha   90.00
_cell.angle_beta   90.00
_cell.angle_gamma   90.00
#
_symmetry.space_group_name_H-M   'P 1'
#
loop_
_entity.id
_entity.type
_entity.pdbx_description
1 polymer ?
#
loop_
_entity_poly.entity_id
_entity_poly.type
_entity_poly.pdbx_seq_one_letter_code
_entity_poly.pdbx_strand_id
1 'polypeptide(L)'
;RRCLVEHGRLTRERAGKPYQQLWGVIQGAQWEDLRRRAARTMADMEADGQRFDGFGVGGALEKENLGTIVSWVCEELGEDRPRHLLGISEPEDLFAGVAAGADTFDCVNPSRVARNAAIYTPDGRFNITNARFKRDFTPLVEGCECYTCTHYTRAYVHHLFKAKEILSSTLATIHNEWFTLRLVDAIRASIKDG
;
A
#
# COMPACT_ATOMS: atom_id res chain seq x y z
N ARG A 1 -1.86 -23.66 10.20
CA ARG A 1 -2.37 -24.38 11.38
C ARG A 1 -1.47 -24.18 12.62
N ARG A 2 -0.13 -24.39 12.52
CA ARG A 2 0.78 -24.19 13.67
C ARG A 2 0.72 -22.77 14.24
N CYS A 3 0.65 -21.75 13.37
CA CYS A 3 0.53 -20.34 13.79
C CYS A 3 -0.75 -20.08 14.58
N LEU A 4 -1.89 -20.68 14.20
CA LEU A 4 -3.15 -20.53 14.92
C LEU A 4 -3.08 -21.15 16.33
N VAL A 5 -2.50 -22.35 16.45
CA VAL A 5 -2.30 -23.00 17.77
C VAL A 5 -1.42 -22.11 18.67
N GLU A 6 -0.30 -21.63 18.13
CA GLU A 6 0.62 -20.76 18.88
C GLU A 6 0.00 -19.41 19.24
N HIS A 7 -0.79 -18.84 18.31
CA HIS A 7 -1.54 -17.61 18.57
C HIS A 7 -2.53 -17.77 19.72
N GLY A 8 -3.27 -18.90 19.77
CA GLY A 8 -4.17 -19.21 20.88
C GLY A 8 -3.44 -19.35 22.20
N ARG A 9 -2.29 -20.02 22.22
CA ARG A 9 -1.43 -20.13 23.41
C ARG A 9 -0.97 -18.75 23.90
N LEU A 10 -0.40 -17.94 22.99
CA LEU A 10 0.11 -16.60 23.30
C LEU A 10 -1.00 -15.65 23.76
N THR A 11 -2.20 -15.73 23.16
CA THR A 11 -3.35 -14.90 23.56
C THR A 11 -3.75 -15.20 25.01
N ARG A 12 -3.76 -16.47 25.42
CA ARG A 12 -4.05 -16.85 26.81
C ARG A 12 -2.95 -16.36 27.77
N GLU A 13 -1.68 -16.52 27.39
CA GLU A 13 -0.55 -16.08 28.25
C GLU A 13 -0.43 -14.55 28.35
N ARG A 14 -0.99 -13.83 27.38
CA ARG A 14 -1.00 -12.36 27.36
C ARG A 14 -2.25 -11.75 27.97
N ALA A 15 -2.96 -12.44 28.84
CA ALA A 15 -4.14 -11.94 29.50
C ALA A 15 -3.92 -10.53 30.10
N GLY A 16 -4.84 -9.60 29.83
CA GLY A 16 -4.72 -8.19 30.24
C GLY A 16 -3.89 -7.28 29.32
N LYS A 17 -3.29 -7.80 28.23
CA LYS A 17 -2.64 -7.01 27.18
C LYS A 17 -3.59 -6.85 25.96
N PRO A 18 -3.40 -5.81 25.12
CA PRO A 18 -4.15 -5.66 23.88
C PRO A 18 -4.06 -6.91 23.01
N TYR A 19 -5.18 -7.28 22.41
CA TYR A 19 -5.23 -8.38 21.45
C TYR A 19 -4.33 -8.10 20.23
N GLN A 20 -3.61 -9.10 19.78
CA GLN A 20 -2.81 -9.04 18.54
C GLN A 20 -3.47 -9.92 17.49
N GLN A 21 -3.80 -9.34 16.36
CA GLN A 21 -4.37 -10.06 15.23
C GLN A 21 -3.34 -10.99 14.58
N LEU A 22 -3.81 -12.11 14.06
CA LEU A 22 -3.04 -13.03 13.21
C LEU A 22 -3.70 -13.11 11.84
N TRP A 23 -2.96 -12.72 10.79
CA TRP A 23 -3.45 -12.73 9.43
C TRP A 23 -2.88 -13.91 8.63
N GLY A 24 -3.74 -14.54 7.82
CA GLY A 24 -3.35 -15.59 6.89
C GLY A 24 -2.88 -15.01 5.56
N VAL A 25 -1.76 -15.52 5.00
CA VAL A 25 -1.27 -15.05 3.70
C VAL A 25 -1.66 -16.05 2.61
N ILE A 26 -2.36 -15.57 1.58
CA ILE A 26 -2.85 -16.35 0.45
C ILE A 26 -1.84 -16.26 -0.68
N GLN A 27 -1.39 -17.40 -1.16
CA GLN A 27 -0.44 -17.57 -2.25
C GLN A 27 -1.12 -18.29 -3.44
N GLY A 28 -0.42 -18.41 -4.57
CA GLY A 28 -0.94 -19.12 -5.75
C GLY A 28 -0.42 -18.56 -7.07
N ALA A 29 0.53 -17.60 -7.02
CA ALA A 29 1.10 -16.92 -8.19
C ALA A 29 -0.02 -16.38 -9.12
N GLN A 30 0.03 -16.70 -10.42
CA GLN A 30 -0.94 -16.29 -11.44
C GLN A 30 -2.02 -17.35 -11.73
N TRP A 31 -2.07 -18.42 -10.94
CA TRP A 31 -2.96 -19.56 -11.20
C TRP A 31 -4.27 -19.45 -10.42
N GLU A 32 -5.38 -19.29 -11.12
CA GLU A 32 -6.71 -19.10 -10.54
C GLU A 32 -7.10 -20.24 -9.59
N ASP A 33 -6.93 -21.49 -10.03
CA ASP A 33 -7.27 -22.68 -9.23
C ASP A 33 -6.49 -22.74 -7.92
N LEU A 34 -5.20 -22.37 -7.95
CA LEU A 34 -4.35 -22.31 -6.76
C LEU A 34 -4.76 -21.17 -5.83
N ARG A 35 -5.06 -19.98 -6.37
CA ARG A 35 -5.53 -18.81 -5.61
C ARG A 35 -6.84 -19.10 -4.90
N ARG A 36 -7.84 -19.59 -5.63
CA ARG A 36 -9.16 -19.93 -5.08
C ARG A 36 -9.06 -21.02 -4.02
N ARG A 37 -8.30 -22.08 -4.30
CA ARG A 37 -8.08 -23.17 -3.33
C ARG A 37 -7.38 -22.65 -2.07
N ALA A 38 -6.35 -21.83 -2.19
CA ALA A 38 -5.63 -21.27 -1.06
C ALA A 38 -6.55 -20.35 -0.24
N ALA A 39 -7.36 -19.51 -0.88
CA ALA A 39 -8.30 -18.60 -0.22
C ALA A 39 -9.32 -19.40 0.61
N ARG A 40 -10.02 -20.38 0.02
CA ARG A 40 -10.96 -21.26 0.73
C ARG A 40 -10.29 -21.98 1.90
N THR A 41 -9.12 -22.58 1.64
CA THR A 41 -8.40 -23.32 2.69
C THR A 41 -8.05 -22.42 3.88
N MET A 42 -7.64 -21.18 3.62
CA MET A 42 -7.27 -20.22 4.68
C MET A 42 -8.50 -19.65 5.39
N ALA A 43 -9.59 -19.40 4.65
CA ALA A 43 -10.86 -18.92 5.20
C ALA A 43 -11.46 -19.90 6.21
N ASP A 44 -11.41 -21.19 5.89
CA ASP A 44 -12.00 -22.28 6.70
C ASP A 44 -11.03 -22.80 7.77
N MET A 45 -9.77 -22.36 7.75
CA MET A 45 -8.76 -22.91 8.64
C MET A 45 -9.03 -22.52 10.10
N GLU A 46 -9.21 -23.56 10.92
CA GLU A 46 -9.35 -23.43 12.37
C GLU A 46 -8.39 -24.37 13.09
N ALA A 47 -7.85 -23.91 14.21
CA ALA A 47 -7.04 -24.71 15.11
C ALA A 47 -7.07 -24.13 16.53
N ASP A 48 -7.31 -24.97 17.54
CA ASP A 48 -7.38 -24.57 18.96
C ASP A 48 -8.41 -23.44 19.21
N GLY A 49 -9.55 -23.49 18.49
CA GLY A 49 -10.58 -22.45 18.55
C GLY A 49 -10.19 -21.10 17.96
N GLN A 50 -9.07 -21.04 17.24
CA GLN A 50 -8.54 -19.81 16.60
C GLN A 50 -8.76 -19.88 15.09
N ARG A 51 -9.10 -18.72 14.51
CA ARG A 51 -9.16 -18.45 13.08
C ARG A 51 -8.28 -17.25 12.75
N PHE A 52 -8.00 -17.01 11.47
CA PHE A 52 -7.32 -15.79 11.05
C PHE A 52 -8.25 -14.58 11.17
N ASP A 53 -7.72 -13.48 11.67
CA ASP A 53 -8.46 -12.22 11.84
C ASP A 53 -8.59 -11.43 10.52
N GLY A 54 -7.75 -11.72 9.54
CA GLY A 54 -7.73 -11.11 8.23
C GLY A 54 -6.85 -11.91 7.28
N PHE A 55 -6.76 -11.44 6.03
CA PHE A 55 -6.01 -12.12 4.98
C PHE A 55 -5.11 -11.17 4.22
N GLY A 56 -3.88 -11.61 3.92
CA GLY A 56 -2.97 -10.95 3.01
C GLY A 56 -2.96 -11.63 1.64
N VAL A 57 -3.22 -10.89 0.57
CA VAL A 57 -3.05 -11.35 -0.80
C VAL A 57 -1.60 -11.14 -1.19
N GLY A 58 -0.82 -12.23 -1.17
CA GLY A 58 0.62 -12.22 -1.39
C GLY A 58 1.08 -12.92 -2.66
N GLY A 59 2.41 -12.97 -2.85
CA GLY A 59 3.05 -13.62 -3.98
C GLY A 59 3.38 -12.67 -5.13
N ALA A 60 4.07 -13.21 -6.14
CA ALA A 60 4.37 -12.45 -7.37
C ALA A 60 3.08 -12.26 -8.16
N LEU A 61 2.58 -11.02 -8.17
CA LEU A 61 1.43 -10.62 -8.97
C LEU A 61 1.95 -9.94 -10.24
N GLU A 62 1.50 -10.40 -11.39
CA GLU A 62 1.71 -9.69 -12.65
C GLU A 62 0.84 -8.43 -12.64
N LYS A 63 1.45 -7.30 -12.96
CA LYS A 63 0.79 -5.99 -12.87
C LYS A 63 -0.46 -5.92 -13.74
N GLU A 64 -0.39 -6.46 -14.96
CA GLU A 64 -1.49 -6.48 -15.91
C GLU A 64 -2.70 -7.28 -15.42
N ASN A 65 -2.48 -8.25 -14.55
CA ASN A 65 -3.50 -9.16 -14.03
C ASN A 65 -3.87 -8.91 -12.56
N LEU A 66 -3.35 -7.83 -11.95
CA LEU A 66 -3.50 -7.55 -10.53
C LEU A 66 -4.96 -7.62 -10.07
N GLY A 67 -5.84 -6.85 -10.69
CA GLY A 67 -7.26 -6.81 -10.33
C GLY A 67 -7.93 -8.17 -10.43
N THR A 68 -7.68 -8.90 -11.52
CA THR A 68 -8.23 -10.24 -11.73
C THR A 68 -7.77 -11.22 -10.65
N ILE A 69 -6.49 -11.24 -10.32
CA ILE A 69 -5.94 -12.14 -9.30
C ILE A 69 -6.50 -11.81 -7.91
N VAL A 70 -6.64 -10.53 -7.59
CA VAL A 70 -7.23 -10.10 -6.32
C VAL A 70 -8.70 -10.49 -6.25
N SER A 71 -9.48 -10.32 -7.34
CA SER A 71 -10.89 -10.73 -7.42
C SER A 71 -11.06 -12.22 -7.13
N TRP A 72 -10.25 -13.11 -7.74
CA TRP A 72 -10.32 -14.56 -7.47
C TRP A 72 -10.16 -14.92 -6.00
N VAL A 73 -9.34 -14.14 -5.29
CA VAL A 73 -9.13 -14.34 -3.85
C VAL A 73 -10.30 -13.76 -3.06
N CYS A 74 -10.72 -12.54 -3.36
CA CYS A 74 -11.76 -11.83 -2.62
C CYS A 74 -13.15 -12.50 -2.78
N GLU A 75 -13.44 -13.10 -3.93
CA GLU A 75 -14.68 -13.87 -4.17
C GLU A 75 -14.80 -15.11 -3.28
N GLU A 76 -13.68 -15.68 -2.84
CA GLU A 76 -13.66 -16.86 -1.95
C GLU A 76 -13.58 -16.49 -0.47
N LEU A 77 -13.30 -15.23 -0.15
CA LEU A 77 -13.24 -14.72 1.21
C LEU A 77 -14.56 -14.02 1.57
N GLY A 78 -15.03 -14.21 2.78
CA GLY A 78 -16.17 -13.42 3.30
C GLY A 78 -15.78 -11.96 3.48
N GLU A 79 -16.80 -11.09 3.61
CA GLU A 79 -16.63 -9.65 3.84
C GLU A 79 -16.47 -9.30 5.34
N ASP A 80 -16.52 -10.31 6.19
CA ASP A 80 -16.42 -10.18 7.65
C ASP A 80 -14.99 -9.95 8.17
N ARG A 81 -13.97 -10.20 7.32
CA ARG A 81 -12.55 -10.09 7.67
C ARG A 81 -11.78 -9.28 6.65
N PRO A 82 -10.89 -8.38 7.11
CA PRO A 82 -10.14 -7.49 6.21
C PRO A 82 -9.19 -8.24 5.27
N ARG A 83 -9.06 -7.72 4.06
CA ARG A 83 -8.23 -8.23 2.97
C ARG A 83 -7.13 -7.23 2.64
N HIS A 84 -5.90 -7.60 2.90
CA HIS A 84 -4.73 -6.75 2.71
C HIS A 84 -3.99 -7.14 1.42
N LEU A 85 -3.83 -6.20 0.50
CA LEU A 85 -3.04 -6.42 -0.71
C LEU A 85 -1.59 -6.05 -0.47
N LEU A 86 -0.71 -7.06 -0.51
CA LEU A 86 0.71 -6.92 -0.20
C LEU A 86 1.50 -6.35 -1.39
N GLY A 87 2.34 -5.35 -1.11
CA GLY A 87 3.41 -4.93 -2.01
C GLY A 87 2.94 -4.22 -3.28
N ILE A 88 1.98 -3.33 -3.20
CA ILE A 88 1.55 -2.49 -4.32
C ILE A 88 2.69 -1.62 -4.84
N SER A 89 2.73 -1.39 -6.16
CA SER A 89 3.82 -0.64 -6.78
C SER A 89 3.45 0.79 -7.17
N GLU A 90 2.34 1.01 -7.87
CA GLU A 90 2.01 2.32 -8.44
C GLU A 90 0.64 2.81 -7.92
N PRO A 91 0.37 4.13 -7.96
CA PRO A 91 -0.92 4.69 -7.55
C PRO A 91 -2.13 4.08 -8.27
N GLU A 92 -1.98 3.73 -9.55
CA GLU A 92 -3.06 3.11 -10.35
C GLU A 92 -3.45 1.72 -9.81
N ASP A 93 -2.49 1.00 -9.22
CA ASP A 93 -2.74 -0.34 -8.66
C ASP A 93 -3.67 -0.27 -7.44
N LEU A 94 -3.74 0.89 -6.74
CA LEU A 94 -4.68 1.11 -5.64
C LEU A 94 -6.13 1.04 -6.12
N PHE A 95 -6.45 1.66 -7.25
CA PHE A 95 -7.79 1.62 -7.82
C PHE A 95 -8.18 0.19 -8.21
N ALA A 96 -7.29 -0.52 -8.91
CA ALA A 96 -7.52 -1.91 -9.31
C ALA A 96 -7.70 -2.83 -8.08
N GLY A 97 -6.88 -2.64 -7.05
CA GLY A 97 -6.96 -3.42 -5.81
C GLY A 97 -8.25 -3.17 -5.04
N VAL A 98 -8.67 -1.91 -4.88
CA VAL A 98 -9.94 -1.56 -4.21
C VAL A 98 -11.13 -2.08 -4.99
N ALA A 99 -11.17 -1.87 -6.30
CA ALA A 99 -12.25 -2.38 -7.17
C ALA A 99 -12.37 -3.92 -7.12
N ALA A 100 -11.24 -4.62 -6.89
CA ALA A 100 -11.21 -6.07 -6.75
C ALA A 100 -11.50 -6.57 -5.32
N GLY A 101 -11.74 -5.67 -4.35
CA GLY A 101 -12.15 -6.00 -2.99
C GLY A 101 -11.05 -5.97 -1.93
N ALA A 102 -9.91 -5.34 -2.17
CA ALA A 102 -8.89 -5.13 -1.14
C ALA A 102 -9.23 -3.94 -0.23
N ASP A 103 -9.04 -4.11 1.09
CA ASP A 103 -9.40 -3.11 2.10
C ASP A 103 -8.20 -2.27 2.55
N THR A 104 -7.00 -2.86 2.58
CA THR A 104 -5.78 -2.22 3.05
C THR A 104 -4.57 -2.58 2.19
N PHE A 105 -3.51 -1.77 2.27
CA PHE A 105 -2.34 -1.88 1.40
C PHE A 105 -1.05 -1.57 2.15
N ASP A 106 0.07 -2.13 1.70
CA ASP A 106 1.41 -1.61 1.96
C ASP A 106 2.11 -1.29 0.64
N CYS A 107 2.91 -0.23 0.64
CA CYS A 107 3.59 0.22 -0.58
C CYS A 107 4.94 0.86 -0.28
N VAL A 108 6.01 0.28 -0.79
CA VAL A 108 7.35 0.86 -0.69
C VAL A 108 7.65 1.87 -1.81
N ASN A 109 6.80 1.90 -2.85
CA ASN A 109 7.12 2.64 -4.07
C ASN A 109 7.20 4.17 -3.88
N PRO A 110 6.34 4.84 -3.09
CA PRO A 110 6.44 6.27 -2.87
C PRO A 110 7.84 6.70 -2.41
N SER A 111 8.41 6.00 -1.42
CA SER A 111 9.76 6.29 -0.91
C SER A 111 10.87 5.82 -1.87
N ARG A 112 10.66 4.70 -2.59
CA ARG A 112 11.62 4.19 -3.57
C ARG A 112 11.81 5.16 -4.73
N VAL A 113 10.70 5.64 -5.34
CA VAL A 113 10.78 6.58 -6.46
C VAL A 113 11.23 7.97 -6.02
N ALA A 114 10.87 8.39 -4.80
CA ALA A 114 11.35 9.63 -4.19
C ALA A 114 12.87 9.67 -4.12
N ARG A 115 13.51 8.60 -3.66
CA ARG A 115 14.99 8.49 -3.64
C ARG A 115 15.63 8.60 -5.03
N ASN A 116 14.86 8.31 -6.09
CA ASN A 116 15.25 8.48 -7.48
C ASN A 116 14.75 9.81 -8.08
N ALA A 117 14.46 10.79 -7.23
CA ALA A 117 14.04 12.13 -7.62
C ALA A 117 12.69 12.21 -8.38
N ALA A 118 11.86 11.17 -8.31
CA ALA A 118 10.53 11.18 -8.91
C ALA A 118 9.50 11.69 -7.91
N ILE A 119 8.71 12.67 -8.33
CA ILE A 119 7.68 13.36 -7.56
C ILE A 119 6.32 12.99 -8.13
N TYR A 120 5.39 12.53 -7.31
CA TYR A 120 4.01 12.23 -7.69
C TYR A 120 3.19 13.51 -7.86
N THR A 121 2.31 13.50 -8.85
CA THR A 121 1.33 14.57 -9.11
C THR A 121 0.01 13.95 -9.55
N PRO A 122 -1.11 14.70 -9.54
CA PRO A 122 -2.37 14.21 -10.10
C PRO A 122 -2.29 13.76 -11.56
N ASP A 123 -1.39 14.36 -12.34
CA ASP A 123 -1.19 14.07 -13.76
C ASP A 123 -0.09 13.03 -14.03
N GLY A 124 0.37 12.33 -12.98
CA GLY A 124 1.44 11.33 -13.08
C GLY A 124 2.66 11.69 -12.23
N ARG A 125 3.87 11.64 -12.79
CA ARG A 125 5.10 11.96 -12.05
C ARG A 125 6.12 12.70 -12.90
N PHE A 126 6.95 13.54 -12.26
CA PHE A 126 8.08 14.19 -12.89
C PHE A 126 9.38 13.96 -12.12
N ASN A 127 10.53 14.10 -12.83
CA ASN A 127 11.83 14.04 -12.18
C ASN A 127 12.29 15.44 -11.81
N ILE A 128 12.46 15.71 -10.50
CA ILE A 128 12.84 17.03 -9.96
C ILE A 128 14.27 17.45 -10.35
N THR A 129 15.13 16.54 -10.83
CA THR A 129 16.48 16.90 -11.26
C THR A 129 16.54 17.53 -12.66
N ASN A 130 15.39 17.64 -13.36
CA ASN A 130 15.30 18.31 -14.64
C ASN A 130 15.70 19.81 -14.51
N ALA A 131 16.50 20.31 -15.44
CA ALA A 131 17.04 21.67 -15.42
C ALA A 131 15.97 22.77 -15.34
N ARG A 132 14.76 22.54 -15.83
CA ARG A 132 13.63 23.47 -15.75
C ARG A 132 13.29 23.90 -14.32
N PHE A 133 13.57 23.03 -13.34
CA PHE A 133 13.27 23.30 -11.93
C PHE A 133 14.37 24.07 -11.18
N LYS A 134 15.51 24.33 -11.79
CA LYS A 134 16.65 25.04 -11.17
C LYS A 134 16.28 26.40 -10.58
N ARG A 135 15.32 27.11 -11.17
CA ARG A 135 14.85 28.44 -10.74
C ARG A 135 13.32 28.48 -10.58
N ASP A 136 12.71 27.34 -10.29
CA ASP A 136 11.27 27.24 -10.05
C ASP A 136 11.01 27.36 -8.54
N PHE A 137 10.54 28.51 -8.11
CA PHE A 137 10.29 28.83 -6.71
C PHE A 137 8.86 28.49 -6.26
N THR A 138 8.13 27.71 -7.03
CA THR A 138 6.82 27.18 -6.66
C THR A 138 6.96 25.91 -5.82
N PRO A 139 5.89 25.46 -5.10
CA PRO A 139 5.87 24.18 -4.39
C PRO A 139 6.04 23.00 -5.36
N LEU A 140 6.32 21.78 -4.84
CA LEU A 140 6.43 20.58 -5.69
C LEU A 140 5.14 20.36 -6.48
N VAL A 141 4.00 20.48 -5.83
CA VAL A 141 2.66 20.44 -6.44
C VAL A 141 1.84 21.58 -5.86
N GLU A 142 1.22 22.36 -6.74
CA GLU A 142 0.38 23.49 -6.36
C GLU A 142 -0.85 23.00 -5.58
N GLY A 143 -1.21 23.67 -4.50
CA GLY A 143 -2.33 23.30 -3.64
C GLY A 143 -2.07 22.07 -2.73
N CYS A 144 -0.88 21.47 -2.77
CA CYS A 144 -0.54 20.37 -1.89
C CYS A 144 -0.16 20.88 -0.49
N GLU A 145 -0.81 20.34 0.53
CA GLU A 145 -0.64 20.75 1.94
C GLU A 145 0.43 19.95 2.70
N CYS A 146 1.19 19.07 2.02
CA CYS A 146 2.24 18.33 2.70
C CYS A 146 3.35 19.26 3.22
N TYR A 147 4.07 18.82 4.24
CA TYR A 147 5.17 19.58 4.84
C TYR A 147 6.17 20.10 3.80
N THR A 148 6.52 19.27 2.82
CA THR A 148 7.48 19.68 1.78
C THR A 148 6.95 20.81 0.91
N CYS A 149 5.71 20.73 0.43
CA CYS A 149 5.11 21.73 -0.44
C CYS A 149 4.85 23.07 0.28
N THR A 150 4.54 23.03 1.57
CA THR A 150 4.26 24.23 2.37
C THR A 150 5.51 24.97 2.84
N HIS A 151 6.69 24.31 2.85
CA HIS A 151 7.90 24.88 3.39
C HIS A 151 9.04 25.02 2.37
N TYR A 152 9.00 24.31 1.25
CA TYR A 152 10.11 24.24 0.30
C TYR A 152 9.63 24.39 -1.14
N THR A 153 10.55 24.86 -2.00
CA THR A 153 10.31 25.07 -3.42
C THR A 153 10.93 23.96 -4.28
N ARG A 154 10.46 23.83 -5.51
CA ARG A 154 11.09 22.94 -6.52
C ARG A 154 12.56 23.25 -6.70
N ALA A 155 12.94 24.53 -6.77
CA ALA A 155 14.34 24.94 -6.91
C ALA A 155 15.21 24.44 -5.75
N TYR A 156 14.71 24.51 -4.52
CA TYR A 156 15.44 24.05 -3.35
C TYR A 156 15.62 22.52 -3.36
N VAL A 157 14.54 21.77 -3.58
CA VAL A 157 14.60 20.30 -3.65
C VAL A 157 15.46 19.84 -4.82
N HIS A 158 15.36 20.50 -5.99
CA HIS A 158 16.26 20.28 -7.13
C HIS A 158 17.73 20.48 -6.74
N HIS A 159 18.04 21.58 -6.04
CA HIS A 159 19.40 21.86 -5.57
C HIS A 159 19.93 20.76 -4.66
N LEU A 160 19.13 20.32 -3.68
CA LEU A 160 19.51 19.24 -2.77
C LEU A 160 19.83 17.92 -3.51
N PHE A 161 19.04 17.54 -4.50
CA PHE A 161 19.34 16.36 -5.33
C PHE A 161 20.63 16.51 -6.13
N LYS A 162 20.88 17.72 -6.69
CA LYS A 162 22.14 18.00 -7.41
C LYS A 162 23.35 18.01 -6.48
N ALA A 163 23.20 18.48 -5.26
CA ALA A 163 24.23 18.47 -4.22
C ALA A 163 24.39 17.09 -3.55
N LYS A 164 23.53 16.10 -3.88
CA LYS A 164 23.49 14.76 -3.28
C LYS A 164 23.25 14.78 -1.76
N GLU A 165 22.48 15.75 -1.29
CA GLU A 165 22.08 15.85 0.11
C GLU A 165 20.96 14.85 0.44
N ILE A 166 21.09 14.11 1.53
CA ILE A 166 20.09 13.10 1.97
C ILE A 166 18.72 13.73 2.19
N LEU A 167 18.66 14.97 2.63
CA LEU A 167 17.42 15.72 2.86
C LEU A 167 16.53 15.76 1.61
N SER A 168 17.10 15.73 0.41
CA SER A 168 16.34 15.66 -0.85
C SER A 168 15.39 14.46 -0.89
N SER A 169 15.92 13.29 -0.55
CA SER A 169 15.13 12.05 -0.52
C SER A 169 14.07 12.06 0.58
N THR A 170 14.39 12.64 1.74
CA THR A 170 13.44 12.79 2.85
C THR A 170 12.26 13.68 2.45
N LEU A 171 12.54 14.88 1.91
CA LEU A 171 11.49 15.81 1.47
C LEU A 171 10.62 15.25 0.35
N ALA A 172 11.25 14.60 -0.63
CA ALA A 172 10.51 13.93 -1.72
C ALA A 172 9.65 12.77 -1.21
N THR A 173 10.15 11.99 -0.24
CA THR A 173 9.38 10.90 0.39
C THR A 173 8.17 11.43 1.14
N ILE A 174 8.32 12.47 1.97
CA ILE A 174 7.21 13.10 2.69
C ILE A 174 6.10 13.52 1.72
N HIS A 175 6.46 14.10 0.59
CA HIS A 175 5.48 14.49 -0.42
C HIS A 175 4.79 13.29 -1.07
N ASN A 176 5.55 12.29 -1.53
CA ASN A 176 4.98 11.12 -2.22
C ASN A 176 4.10 10.27 -1.29
N GLU A 177 4.48 10.10 -0.02
CA GLU A 177 3.66 9.41 0.98
C GLU A 177 2.36 10.19 1.24
N TRP A 178 2.44 11.50 1.43
CA TRP A 178 1.26 12.36 1.56
C TRP A 178 0.32 12.22 0.36
N PHE A 179 0.85 12.27 -0.85
CA PHE A 179 0.08 12.08 -2.08
C PHE A 179 -0.66 10.74 -2.07
N THR A 180 0.04 9.65 -1.75
CA THR A 180 -0.54 8.31 -1.71
C THR A 180 -1.64 8.19 -0.66
N LEU A 181 -1.44 8.76 0.54
CA LEU A 181 -2.45 8.78 1.60
C LEU A 181 -3.70 9.57 1.18
N ARG A 182 -3.53 10.75 0.58
CA ARG A 182 -4.67 11.56 0.08
C ARG A 182 -5.41 10.85 -1.05
N LEU A 183 -4.71 10.10 -1.91
CA LEU A 183 -5.35 9.30 -2.95
C LEU A 183 -6.25 8.22 -2.33
N VAL A 184 -5.77 7.50 -1.32
CA VAL A 184 -6.56 6.48 -0.61
C VAL A 184 -7.76 7.11 0.11
N ASP A 185 -7.59 8.29 0.73
CA ASP A 185 -8.71 9.01 1.35
C ASP A 185 -9.77 9.43 0.31
N ALA A 186 -9.35 9.87 -0.87
CA ALA A 186 -10.26 10.22 -1.96
C ALA A 186 -11.03 8.99 -2.48
N ILE A 187 -10.35 7.85 -2.66
CA ILE A 187 -10.98 6.58 -3.03
C ILE A 187 -12.03 6.20 -1.96
N ARG A 188 -11.67 6.29 -0.69
CA ARG A 188 -12.59 5.98 0.43
C ARG A 188 -13.79 6.92 0.45
N ALA A 189 -13.60 8.20 0.20
CA ALA A 189 -14.69 9.17 0.12
C ALA A 189 -15.63 8.82 -1.04
N SER A 190 -15.11 8.56 -2.24
CA SER A 190 -15.93 8.21 -3.40
C SER A 190 -16.80 6.96 -3.19
N ILE A 191 -16.31 5.96 -2.43
CA ILE A 191 -17.11 4.77 -2.09
C ILE A 191 -18.26 5.10 -1.13
N LYS A 192 -18.05 6.06 -0.20
CA LYS A 192 -19.07 6.45 0.77
C LYS A 192 -20.17 7.35 0.18
N ASP A 193 -19.81 8.13 -0.82
CA ASP A 193 -20.69 9.10 -1.45
C ASP A 193 -21.54 8.48 -2.59
N GLY A 194 -21.24 7.25 -3.03
CA GLY A 194 -21.96 6.47 -4.05
C GLY A 194 -21.45 6.74 -5.42
#